data_7b528f2b59ec7a9917ff85bbcf507ae0
#
_entry.id   7b528f2b59ec7a9917ff85bbcf507ae0
#
_cell.length_a   1.000
_cell.length_b   1.000
_cell.length_c   1.000
_cell.angle_alpha   90.00
_cell.angle_beta   90.00
_cell.angle_gamma   90.00
#
_symmetry.space_group_name_H-M   'P 1'
#
loop_
_entity.id
_entity.type
_entity.pdbx_description
1 polymer ?
#
loop_
_entity_poly.entity_id
_entity_poly.type
_entity_poly.pdbx_seq_one_letter_code
_entity_poly.pdbx_strand_id
1 'polypeptide(L)'
;PPGKAQGRWFLAGGVLGFGGLLASGFMIGAKGWSFEILNREFGELALNQFGIGIGAFVALLALVMIAAFGVARLGFFKGDLFVASAVVGCSVLLLLFIAFPVVKALHGAFLNEQGQWSLLALQERIGNERVWGLNCLAGGLRCGVAWNTLFLALCTATGTTVLGTMMALMAERSASARVQTPLRVVALLPIITPPFVVGLGLILLFGRAGVVNQFLEYAFGIPPTRWFYGVLGIWIAQMFAFTPIAFMIMRGVVQGV
;
A
#
# COMPACT_ATOMS: atom_id res chain seq x y z
N PRO A 1 8.02 32.10 25.82
CA PRO A 1 8.79 32.76 24.76
C PRO A 1 7.87 33.07 23.58
N PRO A 2 7.91 34.32 23.02
CA PRO A 2 7.00 34.77 21.96
C PRO A 2 7.01 33.84 20.72
N GLY A 3 8.07 33.12 20.47
CA GLY A 3 8.17 32.19 19.36
C GLY A 3 7.23 30.96 19.39
N LYS A 4 6.87 30.47 20.59
CA LYS A 4 5.97 29.31 20.71
C LYS A 4 4.51 29.68 20.43
N ALA A 5 4.07 30.88 20.81
CA ALA A 5 2.73 31.36 20.50
C ALA A 5 2.57 31.53 18.98
N GLN A 6 3.54 32.16 18.31
CA GLN A 6 3.56 32.24 16.86
C GLN A 6 3.55 30.88 16.18
N GLY A 7 4.34 29.91 16.68
CA GLY A 7 4.36 28.53 16.16
C GLY A 7 2.99 27.88 16.16
N ARG A 8 2.18 28.07 17.22
CA ARG A 8 0.80 27.56 17.29
C ARG A 8 -0.11 28.17 16.25
N TRP A 9 -0.01 29.49 16.01
CA TRP A 9 -0.80 30.18 15.00
C TRP A 9 -0.46 29.74 13.59
N PHE A 10 0.83 29.57 13.26
CA PHE A 10 1.24 29.05 11.97
C PHE A 10 0.79 27.61 11.76
N LEU A 11 0.92 26.75 12.79
CA LEU A 11 0.45 25.36 12.73
C LEU A 11 -1.07 25.31 12.54
N ALA A 12 -1.82 26.02 13.37
CA ALA A 12 -3.29 26.06 13.27
C ALA A 12 -3.76 26.63 11.93
N GLY A 13 -3.19 27.76 11.49
CA GLY A 13 -3.52 28.37 10.20
C GLY A 13 -3.20 27.47 9.02
N GLY A 14 -2.03 26.80 9.05
CA GLY A 14 -1.63 25.83 8.02
C GLY A 14 -2.55 24.62 7.95
N VAL A 15 -2.85 24.02 9.10
CA VAL A 15 -3.72 22.83 9.18
C VAL A 15 -5.17 23.16 8.83
N LEU A 16 -5.73 24.23 9.40
CA LEU A 16 -7.11 24.63 9.12
C LEU A 16 -7.28 25.10 7.68
N GLY A 17 -6.33 25.89 7.16
CA GLY A 17 -6.33 26.32 5.76
C GLY A 17 -6.22 25.15 4.79
N PHE A 18 -5.31 24.20 5.06
CA PHE A 18 -5.15 22.99 4.26
C PHE A 18 -6.43 22.15 4.28
N GLY A 19 -6.97 21.87 5.47
CA GLY A 19 -8.21 21.11 5.63
C GLY A 19 -9.41 21.77 4.98
N GLY A 20 -9.56 23.09 5.14
CA GLY A 20 -10.64 23.86 4.53
C GLY A 20 -10.57 23.89 3.01
N LEU A 21 -9.38 24.12 2.44
CA LEU A 21 -9.18 24.10 0.99
C LEU A 21 -9.37 22.71 0.40
N LEU A 22 -8.91 21.67 1.10
CA LEU A 22 -9.14 20.28 0.69
C LEU A 22 -10.64 19.94 0.74
N ALA A 23 -11.32 20.30 1.81
CA ALA A 23 -12.76 20.08 1.96
C ALA A 23 -13.55 20.81 0.86
N SER A 24 -13.21 22.05 0.53
CA SER A 24 -13.85 22.78 -0.57
C SER A 24 -13.68 22.08 -1.92
N GLY A 25 -12.53 21.44 -2.15
CA GLY A 25 -12.28 20.63 -3.33
C GLY A 25 -13.20 19.42 -3.45
N PHE A 26 -13.59 18.81 -2.33
CA PHE A 26 -14.54 17.69 -2.30
C PHE A 26 -16.01 18.13 -2.40
N MET A 27 -16.31 19.41 -2.20
CA MET A 27 -17.66 19.93 -2.38
C MET A 27 -18.08 19.99 -3.85
N ILE A 28 -17.12 19.97 -4.78
CA ILE A 28 -17.36 20.00 -6.22
C ILE A 28 -17.02 18.63 -6.80
N GLY A 29 -18.03 17.91 -7.24
CA GLY A 29 -17.91 16.61 -7.90
C GLY A 29 -17.88 16.74 -9.42
N ALA A 30 -17.67 15.61 -10.12
CA ALA A 30 -17.63 15.55 -11.59
C ALA A 30 -18.95 16.00 -12.28
N LYS A 31 -20.06 15.94 -11.55
CA LYS A 31 -21.41 16.32 -12.05
C LYS A 31 -21.95 17.62 -11.45
N GLY A 32 -21.13 18.42 -10.78
CA GLY A 32 -21.55 19.61 -10.07
C GLY A 32 -21.33 19.49 -8.54
N TRP A 33 -22.11 20.22 -7.76
CA TRP A 33 -22.01 20.19 -6.30
C TRP A 33 -22.26 18.78 -5.72
N SER A 34 -21.42 18.38 -4.79
CA SER A 34 -21.56 17.09 -4.08
C SER A 34 -22.73 17.08 -3.09
N PHE A 35 -23.21 18.26 -2.69
CA PHE A 35 -24.32 18.44 -1.75
C PHE A 35 -25.42 19.26 -2.41
N GLU A 36 -26.65 18.76 -2.35
CA GLU A 36 -27.83 19.40 -2.96
C GLU A 36 -28.14 20.80 -2.38
N ILE A 37 -27.80 21.02 -1.11
CA ILE A 37 -27.92 22.33 -0.42
C ILE A 37 -27.10 23.39 -1.14
N LEU A 38 -25.86 23.05 -1.58
CA LEU A 38 -24.99 24.00 -2.28
C LEU A 38 -25.53 24.35 -3.66
N ASN A 39 -26.16 23.41 -4.35
CA ASN A 39 -26.81 23.64 -5.62
C ASN A 39 -27.99 24.62 -5.51
N ARG A 40 -28.72 24.51 -4.39
CA ARG A 40 -29.85 25.37 -4.09
C ARG A 40 -29.48 26.80 -3.75
N GLU A 41 -28.37 26.99 -2.98
CA GLU A 41 -27.92 28.32 -2.52
C GLU A 41 -27.03 29.03 -3.54
N PHE A 42 -26.21 28.30 -4.29
CA PHE A 42 -25.18 28.88 -5.18
C PHE A 42 -25.48 28.65 -6.68
N GLY A 43 -26.57 27.95 -7.00
CA GLY A 43 -26.93 27.62 -8.39
C GLY A 43 -26.08 26.50 -9.00
N GLU A 44 -26.37 26.17 -10.25
CA GLU A 44 -25.69 25.10 -10.98
C GLU A 44 -24.27 25.53 -11.37
N LEU A 45 -23.31 24.62 -11.14
CA LEU A 45 -21.93 24.81 -11.60
C LEU A 45 -21.79 24.62 -13.10
N ALA A 46 -20.88 25.39 -13.71
CA ALA A 46 -20.51 25.16 -15.10
C ALA A 46 -20.00 23.73 -15.32
N LEU A 47 -20.35 23.12 -16.44
CA LEU A 47 -19.90 21.79 -16.82
C LEU A 47 -18.37 21.70 -16.85
N ASN A 48 -17.80 20.59 -16.32
CA ASN A 48 -16.36 20.31 -16.27
C ASN A 48 -15.55 21.22 -15.32
N GLN A 49 -16.14 21.70 -14.25
CA GLN A 49 -15.41 22.43 -13.23
C GLN A 49 -14.68 21.45 -12.28
N PHE A 50 -13.37 21.60 -12.14
CA PHE A 50 -12.58 20.79 -11.21
C PHE A 50 -12.63 21.38 -9.80
N GLY A 51 -12.83 20.52 -8.79
CA GLY A 51 -12.85 20.97 -7.38
C GLY A 51 -11.50 21.49 -6.89
N ILE A 52 -10.39 20.96 -7.41
CA ILE A 52 -9.02 21.39 -7.09
C ILE A 52 -8.29 21.70 -8.40
N GLY A 53 -8.03 22.96 -8.66
CA GLY A 53 -7.22 23.42 -9.79
C GLY A 53 -5.74 23.57 -9.40
N ILE A 54 -4.90 23.93 -10.37
CA ILE A 54 -3.45 24.15 -10.17
C ILE A 54 -3.18 25.20 -9.08
N GLY A 55 -3.95 26.29 -9.04
CA GLY A 55 -3.82 27.32 -8.02
C GLY A 55 -4.10 26.82 -6.62
N ALA A 56 -5.15 25.98 -6.45
CA ALA A 56 -5.46 25.33 -5.18
C ALA A 56 -4.36 24.36 -4.76
N PHE A 57 -3.76 23.62 -5.70
CA PHE A 57 -2.63 22.73 -5.42
C PHE A 57 -1.41 23.50 -4.89
N VAL A 58 -1.05 24.63 -5.52
CA VAL A 58 0.05 25.51 -5.05
C VAL A 58 -0.27 26.08 -3.65
N ALA A 59 -1.52 26.50 -3.42
CA ALA A 59 -1.95 26.97 -2.11
C ALA A 59 -1.88 25.87 -1.04
N LEU A 60 -2.26 24.63 -1.35
CA LEU A 60 -2.14 23.49 -0.45
C LEU A 60 -0.68 23.23 -0.08
N LEU A 61 0.25 23.26 -1.03
CA LEU A 61 1.68 23.14 -0.75
C LEU A 61 2.19 24.25 0.16
N ALA A 62 1.78 25.50 -0.08
CA ALA A 62 2.14 26.64 0.77
C ALA A 62 1.62 26.46 2.21
N LEU A 63 0.39 25.98 2.36
CA LEU A 63 -0.22 25.72 3.67
C LEU A 63 0.49 24.59 4.44
N VAL A 64 0.95 23.54 3.74
CA VAL A 64 1.81 22.49 4.34
C VAL A 64 3.13 23.07 4.83
N MET A 65 3.75 23.98 4.04
CA MET A 65 5.00 24.65 4.44
C MET A 65 4.78 25.58 5.64
N ILE A 66 3.65 26.29 5.71
CA ILE A 66 3.28 27.12 6.87
C ILE A 66 3.09 26.25 8.12
N ALA A 67 2.42 25.10 7.99
CA ALA A 67 2.26 24.16 9.09
C ALA A 67 3.62 23.62 9.58
N ALA A 68 4.51 23.24 8.64
CA ALA A 68 5.85 22.78 8.94
C ALA A 68 6.70 23.85 9.67
N PHE A 69 6.60 25.10 9.23
CA PHE A 69 7.21 26.25 9.91
C PHE A 69 6.68 26.40 11.34
N GLY A 70 5.36 26.22 11.52
CA GLY A 70 4.74 26.19 12.85
C GLY A 70 5.32 25.10 13.75
N VAL A 71 5.48 23.88 13.23
CA VAL A 71 6.08 22.74 13.95
C VAL A 71 7.53 23.03 14.36
N ALA A 72 8.35 23.58 13.46
CA ALA A 72 9.73 23.95 13.75
C ALA A 72 9.80 25.03 14.85
N ARG A 73 8.93 26.07 14.78
CA ARG A 73 8.86 27.14 15.80
C ARG A 73 8.39 26.67 17.17
N LEU A 74 7.65 25.56 17.24
CA LEU A 74 7.28 24.92 18.51
C LEU A 74 8.46 24.18 19.17
N GLY A 75 9.58 24.01 18.47
CA GLY A 75 10.79 23.35 18.96
C GLY A 75 10.87 21.87 18.61
N PHE A 76 9.94 21.33 17.83
CA PHE A 76 10.06 19.99 17.27
C PHE A 76 11.25 19.92 16.32
N PHE A 77 11.90 18.77 16.26
CA PHE A 77 13.09 18.54 15.42
C PHE A 77 14.23 19.56 15.67
N LYS A 78 14.40 19.99 16.94
CA LYS A 78 15.36 21.02 17.35
C LYS A 78 15.20 22.37 16.64
N GLY A 79 14.01 22.64 16.09
CA GLY A 79 13.71 23.87 15.34
C GLY A 79 14.22 23.87 13.89
N ASP A 80 14.70 22.73 13.39
CA ASP A 80 15.16 22.59 12.01
C ASP A 80 13.98 22.61 11.06
N LEU A 81 13.92 23.63 10.21
CA LEU A 81 12.82 23.82 9.23
C LEU A 81 12.86 22.77 8.12
N PHE A 82 14.05 22.37 7.68
CA PHE A 82 14.16 21.35 6.61
C PHE A 82 13.62 20.01 7.08
N VAL A 83 14.04 19.56 8.26
CA VAL A 83 13.55 18.29 8.84
C VAL A 83 12.05 18.37 9.13
N ALA A 84 11.58 19.49 9.70
CA ALA A 84 10.14 19.68 9.95
C ALA A 84 9.33 19.64 8.65
N SER A 85 9.80 20.29 7.59
CA SER A 85 9.13 20.29 6.28
C SER A 85 9.11 18.92 5.63
N ALA A 86 10.22 18.17 5.72
CA ALA A 86 10.30 16.81 5.20
C ALA A 86 9.33 15.87 5.94
N VAL A 87 9.31 15.92 7.28
CA VAL A 87 8.44 15.05 8.09
C VAL A 87 6.97 15.42 7.90
N VAL A 88 6.61 16.70 7.95
CA VAL A 88 5.21 17.15 7.74
C VAL A 88 4.77 16.83 6.32
N GLY A 89 5.59 17.09 5.31
CA GLY A 89 5.30 16.77 3.92
C GLY A 89 5.07 15.27 3.69
N CYS A 90 5.98 14.42 4.16
CA CYS A 90 5.82 12.97 4.10
C CYS A 90 4.56 12.50 4.86
N SER A 91 4.27 13.07 6.03
CA SER A 91 3.08 12.72 6.81
C SER A 91 1.79 13.07 6.06
N VAL A 92 1.73 14.24 5.42
CA VAL A 92 0.58 14.66 4.60
C VAL A 92 0.40 13.73 3.40
N LEU A 93 1.49 13.33 2.71
CA LEU A 93 1.43 12.38 1.60
C LEU A 93 0.93 11.01 2.06
N LEU A 94 1.42 10.50 3.20
CA LEU A 94 0.95 9.23 3.77
C LEU A 94 -0.54 9.30 4.14
N LEU A 95 -1.00 10.39 4.75
CA LEU A 95 -2.40 10.59 5.09
C LEU A 95 -3.28 10.65 3.84
N LEU A 96 -2.86 11.36 2.79
CA LEU A 96 -3.64 11.51 1.55
C LEU A 96 -3.65 10.23 0.72
N PHE A 97 -2.50 9.57 0.54
CA PHE A 97 -2.39 8.45 -0.41
C PHE A 97 -2.59 7.07 0.22
N ILE A 98 -2.43 6.95 1.54
CA ILE A 98 -2.62 5.68 2.24
C ILE A 98 -3.83 5.74 3.17
N ALA A 99 -3.82 6.65 4.16
CA ALA A 99 -4.87 6.66 5.18
C ALA A 99 -6.25 7.02 4.59
N PHE A 100 -6.34 8.03 3.73
CA PHE A 100 -7.61 8.47 3.14
C PHE A 100 -8.31 7.39 2.30
N PRO A 101 -7.65 6.70 1.33
CA PRO A 101 -8.28 5.61 0.59
C PRO A 101 -8.72 4.46 1.49
N VAL A 102 -7.93 4.10 2.52
CA VAL A 102 -8.28 3.05 3.48
C VAL A 102 -9.52 3.44 4.28
N VAL A 103 -9.55 4.66 4.84
CA VAL A 103 -10.72 5.17 5.59
C VAL A 103 -11.95 5.23 4.70
N LYS A 104 -11.81 5.69 3.45
CA LYS A 104 -12.90 5.73 2.47
C LYS A 104 -13.43 4.34 2.14
N ALA A 105 -12.55 3.36 1.97
CA ALA A 105 -12.94 1.96 1.73
C ALA A 105 -13.68 1.38 2.94
N LEU A 106 -13.16 1.61 4.15
CA LEU A 106 -13.81 1.20 5.40
C LEU A 106 -15.18 1.87 5.57
N HIS A 107 -15.26 3.19 5.36
CA HIS A 107 -16.53 3.92 5.39
C HIS A 107 -17.54 3.32 4.41
N GLY A 108 -17.11 3.03 3.16
CA GLY A 108 -17.94 2.39 2.15
C GLY A 108 -18.46 1.01 2.55
N ALA A 109 -17.76 0.28 3.43
CA ALA A 109 -18.21 -1.02 3.93
C ALA A 109 -19.47 -0.91 4.83
N PHE A 110 -19.67 0.24 5.48
CA PHE A 110 -20.84 0.51 6.34
C PHE A 110 -22.02 1.14 5.58
N LEU A 111 -21.91 1.44 4.31
CA LEU A 111 -23.00 2.06 3.55
C LEU A 111 -23.83 1.00 2.82
N ASN A 112 -25.16 1.13 2.89
CA ASN A 112 -26.09 0.34 2.07
C ASN A 112 -26.09 0.84 0.60
N GLU A 113 -26.89 0.23 -0.26
CA GLU A 113 -27.03 0.62 -1.68
C GLU A 113 -27.58 2.04 -1.86
N GLN A 114 -28.29 2.56 -0.87
CA GLN A 114 -28.84 3.93 -0.85
C GLN A 114 -27.83 4.95 -0.28
N GLY A 115 -26.62 4.53 0.10
CA GLY A 115 -25.60 5.40 0.68
C GLY A 115 -25.82 5.77 2.15
N GLN A 116 -26.72 5.08 2.86
CA GLN A 116 -27.00 5.31 4.27
C GLN A 116 -26.19 4.36 5.16
N TRP A 117 -25.85 4.80 6.36
CA TRP A 117 -25.15 3.99 7.36
C TRP A 117 -26.00 2.80 7.81
N SER A 118 -25.50 1.60 7.65
CA SER A 118 -26.17 0.35 8.02
C SER A 118 -25.18 -0.69 8.51
N LEU A 119 -25.31 -1.09 9.78
CA LEU A 119 -24.56 -2.21 10.33
C LEU A 119 -24.98 -3.55 9.71
N LEU A 120 -26.24 -3.66 9.28
CA LEU A 120 -26.74 -4.85 8.58
C LEU A 120 -26.03 -5.03 7.24
N ALA A 121 -25.80 -3.94 6.48
CA ALA A 121 -25.03 -4.02 5.24
C ALA A 121 -23.59 -4.52 5.45
N LEU A 122 -22.94 -4.12 6.55
CA LEU A 122 -21.63 -4.64 6.92
C LEU A 122 -21.71 -6.13 7.27
N GLN A 123 -22.69 -6.54 8.06
CA GLN A 123 -22.87 -7.93 8.46
C GLN A 123 -23.15 -8.85 7.25
N GLU A 124 -23.99 -8.42 6.33
CA GLU A 124 -24.27 -9.15 5.08
C GLU A 124 -23.02 -9.27 4.20
N ARG A 125 -22.20 -8.22 4.09
CA ARG A 125 -20.96 -8.24 3.31
C ARG A 125 -19.91 -9.13 3.93
N ILE A 126 -19.72 -9.06 5.27
CA ILE A 126 -18.73 -9.88 5.98
C ILE A 126 -19.23 -11.32 6.10
N GLY A 127 -20.53 -11.53 6.39
CA GLY A 127 -21.11 -12.86 6.56
C GLY A 127 -21.38 -13.64 5.26
N ASN A 128 -21.07 -13.05 4.11
CA ASN A 128 -21.35 -13.66 2.82
C ASN A 128 -20.53 -14.94 2.60
N GLU A 129 -21.13 -15.96 1.98
CA GLU A 129 -20.45 -17.20 1.57
C GLU A 129 -19.24 -16.97 0.67
N ARG A 130 -19.20 -15.87 -0.11
CA ARG A 130 -18.03 -15.49 -0.90
C ARG A 130 -16.81 -15.19 -0.03
N VAL A 131 -17.03 -14.76 1.22
CA VAL A 131 -15.95 -14.46 2.18
C VAL A 131 -15.55 -15.72 2.94
N TRP A 132 -16.52 -16.47 3.50
CA TRP A 132 -16.28 -17.57 4.41
C TRP A 132 -16.64 -18.96 3.85
N GLY A 133 -17.20 -19.04 2.65
CA GLY A 133 -17.64 -20.31 2.09
C GLY A 133 -16.49 -21.33 1.95
N LEU A 134 -16.76 -22.56 2.36
CA LEU A 134 -15.84 -23.71 2.25
C LEU A 134 -16.18 -24.60 1.07
N ASN A 135 -16.77 -24.06 0.02
CA ASN A 135 -17.25 -24.81 -1.15
C ASN A 135 -16.14 -25.61 -1.83
N CYS A 136 -14.88 -25.20 -1.70
CA CYS A 136 -13.72 -25.95 -2.20
C CYS A 136 -13.52 -27.32 -1.52
N LEU A 137 -13.92 -27.49 -0.26
CA LEU A 137 -13.87 -28.79 0.42
C LEU A 137 -15.02 -29.73 0.00
N ALA A 138 -16.12 -29.16 -0.52
CA ALA A 138 -17.26 -29.87 -1.04
C ALA A 138 -17.21 -30.12 -2.56
N GLY A 139 -16.03 -29.99 -3.20
CA GLY A 139 -15.84 -30.19 -4.63
C GLY A 139 -16.05 -28.93 -5.50
N GLY A 140 -16.25 -27.76 -4.91
CA GLY A 140 -16.32 -26.48 -5.62
C GLY A 140 -14.95 -25.98 -6.06
N LEU A 141 -14.92 -25.13 -7.10
CA LEU A 141 -13.68 -24.63 -7.71
C LEU A 141 -12.96 -23.55 -6.86
N ARG A 142 -13.61 -22.96 -5.84
CA ARG A 142 -13.05 -21.85 -5.06
C ARG A 142 -13.52 -21.86 -3.62
N CYS A 143 -12.59 -21.66 -2.70
CA CYS A 143 -12.89 -21.31 -1.32
C CYS A 143 -13.21 -19.82 -1.18
N GLY A 144 -13.83 -19.43 -0.08
CA GLY A 144 -14.05 -18.03 0.29
C GLY A 144 -12.73 -17.26 0.40
N VAL A 145 -12.81 -15.94 0.17
CA VAL A 145 -11.63 -15.07 0.13
C VAL A 145 -10.83 -15.11 1.44
N ALA A 146 -11.52 -15.22 2.60
CA ALA A 146 -10.88 -15.30 3.91
C ALA A 146 -9.97 -16.52 4.03
N TRP A 147 -10.45 -17.69 3.60
CA TRP A 147 -9.69 -18.95 3.64
C TRP A 147 -8.50 -18.94 2.69
N ASN A 148 -8.70 -18.42 1.47
CA ASN A 148 -7.60 -18.26 0.51
C ASN A 148 -6.52 -17.33 1.04
N THR A 149 -6.92 -16.23 1.69
CA THR A 149 -5.98 -15.26 2.28
C THR A 149 -5.23 -15.88 3.47
N LEU A 150 -5.94 -16.60 4.35
CA LEU A 150 -5.31 -17.27 5.50
C LEU A 150 -4.31 -18.35 5.04
N PHE A 151 -4.71 -19.19 4.10
CA PHE A 151 -3.84 -20.21 3.51
C PHE A 151 -2.59 -19.58 2.89
N LEU A 152 -2.78 -18.54 2.06
CA LEU A 152 -1.68 -17.84 1.42
C LEU A 152 -0.76 -17.19 2.45
N ALA A 153 -1.31 -16.56 3.50
CA ALA A 153 -0.54 -15.94 4.57
C ALA A 153 0.33 -16.96 5.33
N LEU A 154 -0.25 -18.11 5.68
CA LEU A 154 0.48 -19.20 6.36
C LEU A 154 1.58 -19.77 5.47
N CYS A 155 1.28 -20.09 4.20
CA CYS A 155 2.27 -20.59 3.25
C CYS A 155 3.41 -19.59 3.01
N THR A 156 3.09 -18.30 2.91
CA THR A 156 4.08 -17.26 2.70
C THR A 156 4.93 -17.06 3.96
N ALA A 157 4.32 -16.95 5.14
CA ALA A 157 5.03 -16.75 6.40
C ALA A 157 6.00 -17.92 6.66
N THR A 158 5.54 -19.16 6.55
CA THR A 158 6.39 -20.35 6.74
C THR A 158 7.47 -20.45 5.68
N GLY A 159 7.11 -20.30 4.41
CA GLY A 159 8.05 -20.40 3.29
C GLY A 159 9.15 -19.34 3.37
N THR A 160 8.81 -18.08 3.59
CA THR A 160 9.80 -16.98 3.68
C THR A 160 10.68 -17.09 4.93
N THR A 161 10.11 -17.54 6.07
CA THR A 161 10.90 -17.78 7.28
C THR A 161 11.89 -18.92 7.08
N VAL A 162 11.47 -20.03 6.50
CA VAL A 162 12.35 -21.19 6.22
C VAL A 162 13.45 -20.78 5.24
N LEU A 163 13.09 -20.19 4.09
CA LEU A 163 14.08 -19.77 3.10
C LEU A 163 15.01 -18.71 3.64
N GLY A 164 14.48 -17.68 4.30
CA GLY A 164 15.28 -16.60 4.91
C GLY A 164 16.27 -17.14 5.95
N THR A 165 15.83 -18.08 6.79
CA THR A 165 16.69 -18.75 7.78
C THR A 165 17.77 -19.59 7.13
N MET A 166 17.42 -20.42 6.13
CA MET A 166 18.41 -21.21 5.40
C MET A 166 19.45 -20.32 4.72
N MET A 167 19.02 -19.28 4.06
CA MET A 167 19.94 -18.31 3.43
C MET A 167 20.82 -17.59 4.46
N ALA A 168 20.26 -17.22 5.62
CA ALA A 168 21.01 -16.57 6.69
C ALA A 168 22.07 -17.50 7.29
N LEU A 169 21.71 -18.77 7.56
CA LEU A 169 22.66 -19.77 8.05
C LEU A 169 23.77 -20.02 7.02
N MET A 170 23.43 -20.18 5.76
CA MET A 170 24.43 -20.36 4.69
C MET A 170 25.33 -19.15 4.52
N ALA A 171 24.77 -17.93 4.62
CA ALA A 171 25.53 -16.69 4.45
C ALA A 171 26.45 -16.37 5.63
N GLU A 172 26.13 -16.79 6.86
CA GLU A 172 26.91 -16.45 8.05
C GLU A 172 27.76 -17.64 8.58
N ARG A 173 27.33 -18.87 8.36
CA ARG A 173 28.02 -20.07 8.86
C ARG A 173 28.88 -20.82 7.81
N SER A 174 28.78 -20.45 6.53
CA SER A 174 29.64 -21.06 5.50
C SER A 174 31.11 -20.69 5.71
N ALA A 175 32.01 -21.64 5.59
CA ALA A 175 33.47 -21.38 5.65
C ALA A 175 34.02 -20.68 4.41
N SER A 176 33.28 -20.63 3.31
CA SER A 176 33.73 -20.12 2.01
C SER A 176 33.14 -18.74 1.68
N ALA A 177 34.02 -17.74 1.57
CA ALA A 177 33.64 -16.41 1.09
C ALA A 177 33.01 -16.43 -0.32
N ARG A 178 33.36 -17.43 -1.14
CA ARG A 178 32.77 -17.62 -2.49
C ARG A 178 31.26 -17.92 -2.43
N VAL A 179 30.76 -18.45 -1.33
CA VAL A 179 29.33 -18.74 -1.10
C VAL A 179 28.65 -17.57 -0.36
N GLN A 180 29.30 -17.04 0.65
CA GLN A 180 28.73 -15.98 1.49
C GLN A 180 28.37 -14.71 0.70
N THR A 181 29.32 -14.19 -0.09
CA THR A 181 29.16 -12.90 -0.79
C THR A 181 28.05 -12.93 -1.82
N PRO A 182 28.02 -13.87 -2.80
CA PRO A 182 26.94 -13.90 -3.79
C PRO A 182 25.57 -14.19 -3.14
N LEU A 183 25.53 -15.01 -2.10
CA LEU A 183 24.26 -15.31 -1.43
C LEU A 183 23.65 -14.07 -0.74
N ARG A 184 24.49 -13.23 -0.10
CA ARG A 184 24.08 -11.95 0.48
C ARG A 184 23.56 -10.99 -0.59
N VAL A 185 24.23 -10.90 -1.73
CA VAL A 185 23.82 -10.04 -2.84
C VAL A 185 22.48 -10.50 -3.43
N VAL A 186 22.35 -11.80 -3.74
CA VAL A 186 21.12 -12.37 -4.29
C VAL A 186 19.95 -12.24 -3.31
N ALA A 187 20.19 -12.45 -2.00
CA ALA A 187 19.16 -12.31 -0.98
C ALA A 187 18.62 -10.88 -0.86
N LEU A 188 19.44 -9.85 -1.09
CA LEU A 188 19.07 -8.45 -0.95
C LEU A 188 18.60 -7.82 -2.28
N LEU A 189 18.87 -8.44 -3.40
CA LEU A 189 18.55 -7.92 -4.73
C LEU A 189 17.07 -7.53 -4.91
N PRO A 190 16.07 -8.34 -4.43
CA PRO A 190 14.67 -7.98 -4.59
C PRO A 190 14.22 -6.74 -3.80
N ILE A 191 14.95 -6.33 -2.75
CA ILE A 191 14.63 -5.12 -1.98
C ILE A 191 14.96 -3.86 -2.78
N ILE A 192 16.04 -3.91 -3.58
CA ILE A 192 16.51 -2.77 -4.36
C ILE A 192 15.64 -2.56 -5.59
N THR A 193 15.04 -3.65 -6.11
CA THR A 193 14.17 -3.58 -7.29
C THR A 193 12.76 -3.13 -6.91
N PRO A 194 12.15 -2.18 -7.65
CA PRO A 194 10.77 -1.81 -7.43
C PRO A 194 9.83 -3.02 -7.56
N PRO A 195 8.85 -3.21 -6.65
CA PRO A 195 7.94 -4.38 -6.68
C PRO A 195 7.23 -4.59 -8.02
N PHE A 196 6.93 -3.51 -8.72
CA PHE A 196 6.34 -3.57 -10.07
C PHE A 196 7.27 -4.27 -11.08
N VAL A 197 8.56 -3.97 -11.04
CA VAL A 197 9.56 -4.58 -11.95
C VAL A 197 9.70 -6.08 -11.68
N VAL A 198 9.70 -6.47 -10.39
CA VAL A 198 9.71 -7.89 -9.99
C VAL A 198 8.45 -8.60 -10.50
N GLY A 199 7.28 -8.00 -10.32
CA GLY A 199 6.01 -8.55 -10.82
C GLY A 199 5.99 -8.72 -12.33
N LEU A 200 6.46 -7.70 -13.06
CA LEU A 200 6.56 -7.76 -14.53
C LEU A 200 7.54 -8.85 -14.97
N GLY A 201 8.72 -8.93 -14.34
CA GLY A 201 9.71 -9.96 -14.60
C GLY A 201 9.18 -11.38 -14.38
N LEU A 202 8.43 -11.59 -13.28
CA LEU A 202 7.78 -12.87 -13.02
C LEU A 202 6.72 -13.23 -14.07
N ILE A 203 5.94 -12.26 -14.55
CA ILE A 203 4.97 -12.47 -15.64
C ILE A 203 5.68 -12.81 -16.95
N LEU A 204 6.80 -12.13 -17.28
CA LEU A 204 7.59 -12.42 -18.47
C LEU A 204 8.26 -13.81 -18.42
N LEU A 205 8.65 -14.27 -17.24
CA LEU A 205 9.25 -15.58 -17.04
C LEU A 205 8.21 -16.72 -17.00
N PHE A 206 7.19 -16.58 -16.17
CA PHE A 206 6.26 -17.65 -15.81
C PHE A 206 4.85 -17.46 -16.40
N GLY A 207 4.57 -16.32 -17.03
CA GLY A 207 3.28 -16.06 -17.67
C GLY A 207 3.00 -17.03 -18.83
N ARG A 208 1.79 -16.96 -19.39
CA ARG A 208 1.37 -17.88 -20.47
C ARG A 208 2.33 -17.89 -21.69
N ALA A 209 2.77 -16.69 -22.11
CA ALA A 209 3.76 -16.53 -23.18
C ALA A 209 5.20 -16.41 -22.64
N GLY A 210 5.41 -16.76 -21.36
CA GLY A 210 6.70 -16.63 -20.69
C GLY A 210 7.70 -17.72 -21.09
N VAL A 211 8.98 -17.42 -20.83
CA VAL A 211 10.11 -18.26 -21.21
C VAL A 211 9.95 -19.70 -20.67
N VAL A 212 9.43 -19.86 -19.45
CA VAL A 212 9.24 -21.19 -18.84
C VAL A 212 8.21 -22.01 -19.60
N ASN A 213 7.07 -21.43 -19.99
CA ASN A 213 6.06 -22.13 -20.77
C ASN A 213 6.58 -22.50 -22.16
N GLN A 214 7.35 -21.60 -22.81
CA GLN A 214 7.98 -21.88 -24.11
C GLN A 214 9.01 -23.03 -24.00
N PHE A 215 9.79 -23.04 -22.93
CA PHE A 215 10.74 -24.14 -22.69
C PHE A 215 10.02 -25.46 -22.43
N LEU A 216 8.94 -25.48 -21.64
CA LEU A 216 8.14 -26.67 -21.37
C LEU A 216 7.49 -27.22 -22.66
N GLU A 217 7.00 -26.33 -23.53
CA GLU A 217 6.46 -26.71 -24.83
C GLU A 217 7.53 -27.32 -25.74
N TYR A 218 8.69 -26.68 -25.82
CA TYR A 218 9.79 -27.14 -26.66
C TYR A 218 10.41 -28.46 -26.15
N ALA A 219 10.66 -28.59 -24.84
CA ALA A 219 11.38 -29.72 -24.29
C ALA A 219 10.47 -30.94 -23.98
N PHE A 220 9.20 -30.70 -23.61
CA PHE A 220 8.30 -31.73 -23.10
C PHE A 220 6.97 -31.80 -23.86
N GLY A 221 6.74 -30.94 -24.86
CA GLY A 221 5.48 -30.91 -25.61
C GLY A 221 4.26 -30.47 -24.77
N ILE A 222 4.49 -29.82 -23.63
CA ILE A 222 3.41 -29.37 -22.73
C ILE A 222 2.86 -28.04 -23.26
N PRO A 223 1.55 -27.95 -23.61
CA PRO A 223 0.98 -26.72 -24.15
C PRO A 223 1.02 -25.58 -23.13
N PRO A 224 1.19 -24.29 -23.56
CA PRO A 224 1.26 -23.14 -22.67
C PRO A 224 0.00 -22.97 -21.83
N THR A 225 0.14 -23.05 -20.51
CA THR A 225 -0.96 -22.95 -19.54
C THR A 225 -0.88 -21.63 -18.74
N ARG A 226 -1.97 -21.31 -18.04
CA ARG A 226 -2.04 -20.12 -17.16
C ARG A 226 -1.77 -20.46 -15.68
N TRP A 227 -0.93 -21.44 -15.42
CA TRP A 227 -0.65 -21.95 -14.07
C TRP A 227 -0.14 -20.89 -13.11
N PHE A 228 0.58 -19.90 -13.62
CA PHE A 228 1.12 -18.80 -12.82
C PHE A 228 0.06 -17.77 -12.40
N TYR A 229 -1.10 -17.71 -13.11
CA TYR A 229 -2.16 -16.75 -12.76
C TYR A 229 -3.10 -17.38 -11.73
N GLY A 230 -2.87 -17.10 -10.44
CA GLY A 230 -3.68 -17.59 -9.34
C GLY A 230 -2.91 -17.57 -8.01
N VAL A 231 -3.39 -18.36 -7.05
CA VAL A 231 -2.81 -18.43 -5.70
C VAL A 231 -1.32 -18.81 -5.73
N LEU A 232 -0.93 -19.73 -6.61
CA LEU A 232 0.46 -20.16 -6.74
C LEU A 232 1.38 -19.03 -7.22
N GLY A 233 0.98 -18.27 -8.23
CA GLY A 233 1.77 -17.14 -8.72
C GLY A 233 1.87 -16.02 -7.70
N ILE A 234 0.78 -15.74 -6.97
CA ILE A 234 0.79 -14.77 -5.88
C ILE A 234 1.76 -15.23 -4.78
N TRP A 235 1.71 -16.52 -4.40
CA TRP A 235 2.63 -17.09 -3.41
C TRP A 235 4.09 -16.97 -3.84
N ILE A 236 4.42 -17.33 -5.08
CA ILE A 236 5.78 -17.18 -5.63
C ILE A 236 6.22 -15.70 -5.58
N ALA A 237 5.36 -14.77 -6.01
CA ALA A 237 5.68 -13.35 -5.98
C ALA A 237 5.93 -12.84 -4.54
N GLN A 238 5.11 -13.30 -3.58
CA GLN A 238 5.29 -12.98 -2.16
C GLN A 238 6.57 -13.59 -1.58
N MET A 239 6.94 -14.81 -2.00
CA MET A 239 8.21 -15.43 -1.61
C MET A 239 9.39 -14.56 -2.06
N PHE A 240 9.40 -14.07 -3.30
CA PHE A 240 10.43 -13.15 -3.77
C PHE A 240 10.47 -11.82 -2.99
N ALA A 241 9.31 -11.27 -2.66
CA ALA A 241 9.21 -9.98 -1.99
C ALA A 241 9.59 -10.03 -0.50
N PHE A 242 9.21 -11.10 0.22
CA PHE A 242 9.34 -11.17 1.67
C PHE A 242 10.54 -11.99 2.16
N THR A 243 11.09 -12.90 1.35
CA THR A 243 12.30 -13.65 1.73
C THR A 243 13.49 -12.76 2.09
N PRO A 244 13.78 -11.65 1.38
CA PRO A 244 14.85 -10.73 1.77
C PRO A 244 14.66 -10.12 3.16
N ILE A 245 13.43 -9.79 3.53
CA ILE A 245 13.11 -9.22 4.85
C ILE A 245 13.34 -10.28 5.92
N ALA A 246 12.83 -11.51 5.70
CA ALA A 246 13.08 -12.64 6.59
C ALA A 246 14.59 -12.95 6.73
N PHE A 247 15.34 -12.92 5.63
CA PHE A 247 16.79 -13.07 5.63
C PHE A 247 17.49 -12.03 6.50
N MET A 248 17.13 -10.74 6.38
CA MET A 248 17.75 -9.69 7.19
C MET A 248 17.49 -9.88 8.69
N ILE A 249 16.25 -10.23 9.07
CA ILE A 249 15.87 -10.48 10.46
C ILE A 249 16.65 -11.67 11.01
N MET A 250 16.62 -12.80 10.29
CA MET A 250 17.26 -14.03 10.71
C MET A 250 18.79 -13.93 10.72
N ARG A 251 19.35 -13.15 9.79
CA ARG A 251 20.78 -12.85 9.81
C ARG A 251 21.20 -12.13 11.08
N GLY A 252 20.43 -11.14 11.53
CA GLY A 252 20.68 -10.45 12.80
C GLY A 252 20.67 -11.40 14.01
N VAL A 253 19.75 -12.36 14.02
CA VAL A 253 19.68 -13.40 15.06
C VAL A 253 20.91 -14.33 15.00
N VAL A 254 21.26 -14.82 13.80
CA VAL A 254 22.40 -15.76 13.62
C VAL A 254 23.75 -15.10 13.94
N GLN A 255 23.90 -13.78 13.75
CA GLN A 255 25.12 -13.03 14.12
C GLN A 255 25.22 -12.77 15.62
N GLY A 256 24.09 -12.74 16.34
CA GLY A 256 24.06 -12.49 17.80
C GLY A 256 24.27 -13.76 18.66
N VAL A 257 24.30 -14.93 18.04
CA VAL A 257 24.55 -16.25 18.65
C VAL A 257 25.92 -16.79 18.21
#